data_2cb850dc316a6f2fc0ad8cee9a0351d1
#
_entry.id   2cb850dc316a6f2fc0ad8cee9a0351d1
#
_cell.length_a   1.000
_cell.length_b   1.000
_cell.length_c   1.000
_cell.angle_alpha   90.00
_cell.angle_beta   90.00
_cell.angle_gamma   90.00
#
_symmetry.space_group_name_H-M   'P 1'
#
loop_
_entity.id
_entity.type
_entity.pdbx_description
1 polymer ?
#
loop_
_entity_poly.entity_id
_entity_poly.type
_entity_poly.pdbx_seq_one_letter_code
_entity_poly.pdbx_strand_id
1 'polypeptide(L)'
;MDDDYGLIADTVQDTISTLAMAVDELADPIQRAAASMVATLLREGKVMACGNGVDAGLSQLLCTSLLAGLERDRPSLPAMALSADGASLTGIAHEHGLDEIWACQVRALGQPGDTLVCFSSATAAGSLLRAIEAARERNVAVVVLSNAQDAALSQLLAGTDIAVACTATRRPRVIELHTVIIHLLCELIDRSLFGNYNGN
;
A
#
# COMPACT_ATOMS: atom_id res chain seq x y z
N MET A 1 -2.16 37.74 -5.96
CA MET A 1 -3.36 36.96 -6.32
C MET A 1 -3.23 36.21 -7.65
N ASP A 2 -2.68 36.84 -8.70
CA ASP A 2 -2.49 36.14 -10.00
C ASP A 2 -1.44 35.01 -9.98
N ASP A 3 -0.44 35.11 -9.11
CA ASP A 3 0.63 34.11 -8.96
C ASP A 3 0.13 32.81 -8.28
N ASP A 4 -0.77 32.92 -7.32
CA ASP A 4 -1.35 31.76 -6.61
C ASP A 4 -2.25 30.92 -7.52
N TYR A 5 -3.03 31.57 -8.41
CA TYR A 5 -3.85 30.87 -9.38
C TYR A 5 -3.01 30.06 -10.37
N GLY A 6 -1.92 30.66 -10.88
CA GLY A 6 -0.97 29.96 -11.76
C GLY A 6 -0.37 28.73 -11.09
N LEU A 7 0.11 28.86 -9.86
CA LEU A 7 0.64 27.73 -9.08
C LEU A 7 -0.39 26.60 -8.88
N ILE A 8 -1.64 26.96 -8.56
CA ILE A 8 -2.71 25.98 -8.39
C ILE A 8 -3.01 25.26 -9.70
N ALA A 9 -3.16 26.01 -10.80
CA ALA A 9 -3.44 25.46 -12.11
C ALA A 9 -2.33 24.51 -12.60
N ASP A 10 -1.08 24.92 -12.47
CA ASP A 10 0.10 24.14 -12.84
C ASP A 10 0.21 22.85 -12.01
N THR A 11 -0.08 22.94 -10.70
CA THR A 11 -0.08 21.77 -9.81
C THR A 11 -1.16 20.75 -10.20
N VAL A 12 -2.37 21.22 -10.49
CA VAL A 12 -3.48 20.36 -10.95
C VAL A 12 -3.14 19.70 -12.29
N GLN A 13 -2.61 20.49 -13.24
CA GLN A 13 -2.21 19.97 -14.56
C GLN A 13 -1.09 18.93 -14.45
N ASP A 14 -0.10 19.14 -13.58
CA ASP A 14 0.97 18.18 -13.30
C ASP A 14 0.40 16.86 -12.72
N THR A 15 -0.57 16.94 -11.81
CA THR A 15 -1.28 15.76 -11.28
C THR A 15 -2.01 14.99 -12.37
N ILE A 16 -2.80 15.68 -13.21
CA ILE A 16 -3.54 15.06 -14.30
C ILE A 16 -2.58 14.35 -15.28
N SER A 17 -1.50 15.02 -15.66
CA SER A 17 -0.50 14.47 -16.58
C SER A 17 0.20 13.24 -15.98
N THR A 18 0.56 13.30 -14.70
CA THR A 18 1.20 12.19 -13.99
C THR A 18 0.28 10.96 -13.92
N LEU A 19 -1.00 11.15 -13.60
CA LEU A 19 -1.99 10.07 -13.57
C LEU A 19 -2.20 9.46 -14.96
N ALA A 20 -2.31 10.28 -15.99
CA ALA A 20 -2.52 9.80 -17.36
C ALA A 20 -1.35 8.95 -17.89
N MET A 21 -0.10 9.35 -17.58
CA MET A 21 1.09 8.60 -18.01
C MET A 21 1.29 7.29 -17.22
N ALA A 22 0.79 7.20 -16.02
CA ALA A 22 0.99 6.04 -15.16
C ALA A 22 0.16 4.81 -15.55
N VAL A 23 -0.90 4.95 -16.35
CA VAL A 23 -1.85 3.86 -16.64
C VAL A 23 -1.16 2.66 -17.27
N ASP A 24 -0.40 2.86 -18.35
CA ASP A 24 0.23 1.77 -19.10
C ASP A 24 1.31 1.04 -18.30
N GLU A 25 2.00 1.74 -17.39
CA GLU A 25 3.07 1.17 -16.57
C GLU A 25 2.52 0.41 -15.36
N LEU A 26 1.42 0.89 -14.77
CA LEU A 26 0.91 0.40 -13.50
C LEU A 26 -0.26 -0.59 -13.62
N ALA A 27 -0.90 -0.71 -14.79
CA ALA A 27 -2.07 -1.57 -14.95
C ALA A 27 -1.79 -3.04 -14.59
N ASP A 28 -0.73 -3.65 -15.14
CA ASP A 28 -0.37 -5.04 -14.84
C ASP A 28 0.05 -5.24 -13.37
N PRO A 29 0.97 -4.46 -12.79
CA PRO A 29 1.31 -4.62 -11.38
C PRO A 29 0.12 -4.41 -10.42
N ILE A 30 -0.79 -3.49 -10.71
CA ILE A 30 -2.01 -3.29 -9.91
C ILE A 30 -2.92 -4.52 -9.99
N GLN A 31 -3.15 -5.08 -11.18
CA GLN A 31 -3.95 -6.29 -11.36
C GLN A 31 -3.35 -7.48 -10.58
N ARG A 32 -2.03 -7.67 -10.65
CA ARG A 32 -1.34 -8.72 -9.90
C ARG A 32 -1.44 -8.51 -8.39
N ALA A 33 -1.31 -7.28 -7.91
CA ALA A 33 -1.47 -6.93 -6.51
C ALA A 33 -2.90 -7.24 -6.02
N ALA A 34 -3.91 -6.81 -6.77
CA ALA A 34 -5.30 -7.13 -6.47
C ALA A 34 -5.55 -8.65 -6.44
N ALA A 35 -5.05 -9.39 -7.43
CA ALA A 35 -5.20 -10.84 -7.49
C ALA A 35 -4.54 -11.55 -6.29
N SER A 36 -3.36 -11.09 -5.85
CA SER A 36 -2.69 -11.60 -4.64
C SER A 36 -3.55 -11.37 -3.39
N MET A 37 -4.09 -10.16 -3.22
CA MET A 37 -4.96 -9.83 -2.08
C MET A 37 -6.27 -10.62 -2.11
N VAL A 38 -6.89 -10.80 -3.28
CA VAL A 38 -8.07 -11.66 -3.47
C VAL A 38 -7.77 -13.11 -3.05
N ALA A 39 -6.63 -13.65 -3.49
CA ALA A 39 -6.22 -15.01 -3.12
C ALA A 39 -6.01 -15.15 -1.60
N THR A 40 -5.49 -14.13 -0.93
CA THR A 40 -5.40 -14.07 0.54
C THR A 40 -6.79 -14.13 1.19
N LEU A 41 -7.70 -13.26 0.76
CA LEU A 41 -9.04 -13.16 1.34
C LEU A 41 -9.89 -14.42 1.12
N LEU A 42 -9.76 -15.05 -0.05
CA LEU A 42 -10.44 -16.33 -0.33
C LEU A 42 -9.94 -17.51 0.51
N ARG A 43 -8.72 -17.40 1.07
CA ARG A 43 -8.13 -18.40 2.00
C ARG A 43 -8.35 -18.05 3.46
N GLU A 44 -9.24 -17.11 3.75
CA GLU A 44 -9.52 -16.62 5.11
C GLU A 44 -8.30 -15.92 5.76
N GLY A 45 -7.33 -15.49 4.95
CA GLY A 45 -6.21 -14.66 5.38
C GLY A 45 -6.60 -13.20 5.54
N LYS A 46 -5.65 -12.39 5.99
CA LYS A 46 -5.81 -10.94 6.17
C LYS A 46 -4.79 -10.14 5.38
N VAL A 47 -5.16 -8.91 5.09
CA VAL A 47 -4.26 -7.89 4.53
C VAL A 47 -3.70 -7.06 5.68
N MET A 48 -2.38 -7.08 5.85
CA MET A 48 -1.67 -6.17 6.74
C MET A 48 -1.09 -5.03 5.91
N ALA A 49 -1.06 -3.81 6.44
CA ALA A 49 -0.47 -2.68 5.74
C ALA A 49 0.40 -1.83 6.66
N CYS A 50 1.52 -1.33 6.14
CA CYS A 50 2.43 -0.46 6.86
C CYS A 50 3.07 0.60 5.95
N GLY A 51 3.61 1.64 6.58
CA GLY A 51 4.31 2.76 5.94
C GLY A 51 4.70 3.79 6.99
N ASN A 52 5.59 4.72 6.67
CA ASN A 52 6.09 5.71 7.60
C ASN A 52 5.53 7.10 7.34
N GLY A 53 5.11 7.81 8.38
CA GLY A 53 4.60 9.17 8.27
C GLY A 53 3.32 9.23 7.41
N VAL A 54 3.34 9.95 6.28
CA VAL A 54 2.19 10.03 5.35
C VAL A 54 1.80 8.65 4.81
N ASP A 55 2.76 7.79 4.56
CA ASP A 55 2.55 6.44 4.07
C ASP A 55 1.82 5.54 5.09
N ALA A 56 1.93 5.85 6.41
CA ALA A 56 1.10 5.25 7.44
C ALA A 56 -0.38 5.62 7.26
N GLY A 57 -0.67 6.87 6.87
CA GLY A 57 -2.03 7.30 6.51
C GLY A 57 -2.59 6.54 5.31
N LEU A 58 -1.76 6.28 4.28
CA LEU A 58 -2.15 5.46 3.13
C LEU A 58 -2.43 4.00 3.53
N SER A 59 -1.64 3.43 4.44
CA SER A 59 -1.89 2.09 4.98
C SER A 59 -3.23 2.01 5.73
N GLN A 60 -3.58 3.05 6.48
CA GLN A 60 -4.88 3.15 7.15
C GLN A 60 -6.03 3.34 6.15
N LEU A 61 -5.84 4.15 5.10
CA LEU A 61 -6.84 4.33 4.03
C LEU A 61 -7.16 2.99 3.37
N LEU A 62 -6.17 2.20 2.97
CA LEU A 62 -6.38 0.87 2.39
C LEU A 62 -7.16 -0.03 3.35
N CYS A 63 -6.71 -0.15 4.59
CA CYS A 63 -7.35 -1.04 5.56
C CYS A 63 -8.78 -0.61 5.91
N THR A 64 -9.02 0.69 6.06
CA THR A 64 -10.36 1.22 6.31
C THR A 64 -11.29 0.93 5.14
N SER A 65 -10.82 1.12 3.89
CA SER A 65 -11.61 0.83 2.69
C SER A 65 -11.94 -0.67 2.56
N LEU A 66 -11.05 -1.56 2.97
CA LEU A 66 -11.32 -3.00 3.00
C LEU A 66 -12.30 -3.37 4.12
N LEU A 67 -12.16 -2.81 5.31
CA LEU A 67 -13.02 -3.10 6.46
C LEU A 67 -14.43 -2.52 6.33
N ALA A 68 -14.54 -1.25 5.94
CA ALA A 68 -15.81 -0.52 5.90
C ALA A 68 -16.52 -0.58 4.54
N GLY A 69 -15.81 -0.94 3.48
CA GLY A 69 -16.25 -0.73 2.09
C GLY A 69 -15.95 0.67 1.60
N LEU A 70 -15.78 0.84 0.29
CA LEU A 70 -15.52 2.14 -0.33
C LEU A 70 -16.79 2.72 -0.97
N GLU A 71 -17.44 1.98 -1.86
CA GLU A 71 -18.61 2.44 -2.62
C GLU A 71 -19.82 1.51 -2.52
N ARG A 72 -19.61 0.25 -2.23
CA ARG A 72 -20.69 -0.75 -2.15
C ARG A 72 -20.89 -1.28 -0.74
N ASP A 73 -22.13 -1.59 -0.42
CA ASP A 73 -22.46 -2.37 0.78
C ASP A 73 -22.05 -3.83 0.56
N ARG A 74 -21.17 -4.34 1.42
CA ARG A 74 -20.63 -5.69 1.39
C ARG A 74 -20.09 -6.11 2.77
N PRO A 75 -19.90 -7.40 3.02
CA PRO A 75 -19.21 -7.85 4.23
C PRO A 75 -17.80 -7.23 4.38
N SER A 76 -17.39 -6.95 5.62
CA SER A 76 -16.06 -6.47 5.95
C SER A 76 -15.00 -7.47 5.51
N LEU A 77 -13.93 -6.99 4.90
CA LEU A 77 -12.77 -7.80 4.51
C LEU A 77 -11.67 -7.69 5.57
N PRO A 78 -11.03 -8.81 5.98
CA PRO A 78 -10.00 -8.80 7.00
C PRO A 78 -8.79 -7.95 6.61
N ALA A 79 -8.60 -6.80 7.27
CA ALA A 79 -7.48 -5.90 7.05
C ALA A 79 -7.00 -5.25 8.35
N MET A 80 -5.70 -4.94 8.43
CA MET A 80 -5.08 -4.35 9.62
C MET A 80 -3.96 -3.38 9.21
N ALA A 81 -4.11 -2.11 9.59
CA ALA A 81 -3.03 -1.14 9.51
C ALA A 81 -2.12 -1.27 10.75
N LEU A 82 -0.87 -1.65 10.53
CA LEU A 82 0.11 -1.82 11.63
C LEU A 82 0.45 -0.50 12.34
N SER A 83 0.10 0.63 11.71
CA SER A 83 0.25 1.97 12.26
C SER A 83 -0.88 2.43 13.19
N ALA A 84 -1.92 1.62 13.39
CA ALA A 84 -3.11 2.03 14.12
C ALA A 84 -2.92 2.07 15.65
N ASP A 85 -2.03 1.24 16.19
CA ASP A 85 -1.73 1.19 17.65
C ASP A 85 -0.44 1.93 17.97
N GLY A 86 -0.57 3.18 18.41
CA GLY A 86 0.57 4.02 18.80
C GLY A 86 1.32 3.52 20.03
N ALA A 87 0.67 2.80 20.95
CA ALA A 87 1.33 2.23 22.12
C ALA A 87 2.26 1.10 21.71
N SER A 88 1.81 0.19 20.85
CA SER A 88 2.67 -0.86 20.30
C SER A 88 3.85 -0.30 19.52
N LEU A 89 3.63 0.73 18.67
CA LEU A 89 4.70 1.36 17.92
C LEU A 89 5.79 1.96 18.81
N THR A 90 5.37 2.74 19.82
CA THR A 90 6.32 3.39 20.73
C THR A 90 7.02 2.38 21.66
N GLY A 91 6.30 1.35 22.10
CA GLY A 91 6.87 0.26 22.89
C GLY A 91 7.93 -0.52 22.12
N ILE A 92 7.62 -0.97 20.90
CA ILE A 92 8.58 -1.68 20.05
C ILE A 92 9.79 -0.79 19.73
N ALA A 93 9.55 0.50 19.38
CA ALA A 93 10.63 1.43 19.08
C ALA A 93 11.57 1.63 20.28
N HIS A 94 11.04 1.65 21.51
CA HIS A 94 11.81 1.78 22.74
C HIS A 94 12.66 0.54 23.04
N GLU A 95 12.07 -0.65 22.91
CA GLU A 95 12.73 -1.92 23.29
C GLU A 95 13.63 -2.48 22.18
N HIS A 96 13.26 -2.31 20.90
CA HIS A 96 13.89 -2.98 19.76
C HIS A 96 14.46 -2.03 18.71
N GLY A 97 14.18 -0.74 18.85
CA GLY A 97 14.57 0.29 17.86
C GLY A 97 13.50 0.54 16.79
N LEU A 98 13.63 1.71 16.15
CA LEU A 98 12.66 2.20 15.17
C LEU A 98 12.54 1.29 13.93
N ASP A 99 13.62 0.61 13.57
CA ASP A 99 13.62 -0.27 12.39
C ASP A 99 12.81 -1.55 12.59
N GLU A 100 12.48 -1.91 13.82
CA GLU A 100 11.73 -3.13 14.14
C GLU A 100 10.21 -2.89 14.32
N ILE A 101 9.71 -1.65 14.24
CA ILE A 101 8.31 -1.30 14.55
C ILE A 101 7.29 -2.08 13.71
N TRP A 102 7.60 -2.38 12.45
CA TRP A 102 6.74 -3.17 11.58
C TRP A 102 7.09 -4.65 11.66
N ALA A 103 8.38 -4.98 11.64
CA ALA A 103 8.86 -6.35 11.63
C ALA A 103 8.41 -7.16 12.85
N CYS A 104 8.46 -6.59 14.05
CA CYS A 104 7.94 -7.25 15.26
C CYS A 104 6.46 -7.60 15.14
N GLN A 105 5.64 -6.69 14.61
CA GLN A 105 4.22 -6.93 14.41
C GLN A 105 3.97 -8.00 13.34
N VAL A 106 4.71 -7.94 12.21
CA VAL A 106 4.59 -8.94 11.14
C VAL A 106 4.98 -10.33 11.65
N ARG A 107 6.07 -10.48 12.43
CA ARG A 107 6.45 -11.77 13.02
C ARG A 107 5.40 -12.30 13.99
N ALA A 108 4.75 -11.42 14.76
CA ALA A 108 3.74 -11.81 15.75
C ALA A 108 2.39 -12.16 15.12
N LEU A 109 1.93 -11.39 14.13
CA LEU A 109 0.56 -11.42 13.61
C LEU A 109 0.45 -12.07 12.23
N GLY A 110 1.54 -12.08 11.45
CA GLY A 110 1.57 -12.63 10.10
C GLY A 110 1.50 -14.15 10.09
N GLN A 111 0.67 -14.69 9.22
CA GLN A 111 0.51 -16.13 9.01
C GLN A 111 0.71 -16.47 7.53
N PRO A 112 1.11 -17.71 7.21
CA PRO A 112 1.19 -18.16 5.82
C PRO A 112 -0.15 -17.95 5.10
N GLY A 113 -0.09 -17.30 3.93
CA GLY A 113 -1.28 -16.95 3.15
C GLY A 113 -1.83 -15.55 3.37
N ASP A 114 -1.33 -14.80 4.37
CA ASP A 114 -1.59 -13.36 4.50
C ASP A 114 -0.86 -12.55 3.42
N THR A 115 -1.24 -11.29 3.24
CA THR A 115 -0.52 -10.31 2.41
C THR A 115 -0.11 -9.11 3.25
N LEU A 116 1.17 -8.70 3.13
CA LEU A 116 1.68 -7.42 3.63
C LEU A 116 1.76 -6.41 2.48
N VAL A 117 1.09 -5.27 2.64
CA VAL A 117 1.17 -4.13 1.72
C VAL A 117 2.03 -3.04 2.34
N CYS A 118 3.15 -2.72 1.70
CA CYS A 118 4.10 -1.70 2.13
C CYS A 118 3.93 -0.43 1.29
N PHE A 119 3.88 0.73 1.94
CA PHE A 119 3.82 2.04 1.29
C PHE A 119 5.13 2.80 1.48
N SER A 120 5.73 3.25 0.39
CA SER A 120 6.97 4.05 0.36
C SER A 120 6.88 5.14 -0.71
N SER A 121 6.45 6.33 -0.34
CA SER A 121 6.38 7.49 -1.26
C SER A 121 7.71 8.21 -1.46
N ALA A 122 8.75 7.79 -0.75
CA ALA A 122 10.11 8.29 -0.82
C ALA A 122 11.09 7.11 -0.76
N THR A 123 12.36 7.34 -0.41
CA THR A 123 13.29 6.24 -0.14
C THR A 123 12.84 5.42 1.06
N ALA A 124 12.80 4.10 0.92
CA ALA A 124 12.37 3.20 1.98
C ALA A 124 13.28 3.30 3.21
N ALA A 125 12.66 3.43 4.37
CA ALA A 125 13.35 3.38 5.65
C ALA A 125 13.69 1.94 6.05
N GLY A 126 14.68 1.76 6.92
CA GLY A 126 15.09 0.46 7.45
C GLY A 126 13.93 -0.36 8.00
N SER A 127 12.96 0.30 8.66
CA SER A 127 11.76 -0.34 9.19
C SER A 127 10.91 -1.04 8.12
N LEU A 128 10.83 -0.49 6.91
CA LEU A 128 10.08 -1.09 5.81
C LEU A 128 10.83 -2.30 5.24
N LEU A 129 12.14 -2.18 5.10
CA LEU A 129 12.99 -3.28 4.62
C LEU A 129 12.92 -4.48 5.58
N ARG A 130 12.99 -4.22 6.89
CA ARG A 130 12.82 -5.24 7.95
C ARG A 130 11.44 -5.88 7.95
N ALA A 131 10.38 -5.10 7.65
CA ALA A 131 9.03 -5.65 7.54
C ALA A 131 8.90 -6.66 6.38
N ILE A 132 9.51 -6.36 5.23
CA ILE A 132 9.55 -7.25 4.06
C ILE A 132 10.32 -8.55 4.38
N GLU A 133 11.47 -8.46 5.05
CA GLU A 133 12.22 -9.62 5.51
C GLU A 133 11.37 -10.49 6.45
N ALA A 134 10.73 -9.87 7.44
CA ALA A 134 9.85 -10.55 8.39
C ALA A 134 8.65 -11.21 7.72
N ALA A 135 8.07 -10.60 6.68
CA ALA A 135 6.98 -11.17 5.90
C ALA A 135 7.42 -12.48 5.19
N ARG A 136 8.60 -12.48 4.61
CA ARG A 136 9.17 -13.70 4.00
C ARG A 136 9.43 -14.81 5.01
N GLU A 137 9.98 -14.47 6.19
CA GLU A 137 10.17 -15.43 7.29
C GLU A 137 8.86 -16.11 7.69
N ARG A 138 7.75 -15.39 7.57
CA ARG A 138 6.40 -15.86 7.94
C ARG A 138 5.60 -16.44 6.77
N ASN A 139 6.18 -16.54 5.57
CA ASN A 139 5.48 -16.94 4.34
C ASN A 139 4.24 -16.05 4.05
N VAL A 140 4.37 -14.77 4.30
CA VAL A 140 3.39 -13.72 3.99
C VAL A 140 3.74 -13.15 2.62
N ALA A 141 2.77 -13.03 1.73
CA ALA A 141 2.96 -12.42 0.41
C ALA A 141 3.25 -10.91 0.57
N VAL A 142 4.08 -10.35 -0.31
CA VAL A 142 4.51 -8.95 -0.23
C VAL A 142 4.05 -8.19 -1.47
N VAL A 143 3.37 -7.06 -1.22
CA VAL A 143 3.02 -6.04 -2.22
C VAL A 143 3.65 -4.74 -1.78
N VAL A 144 4.37 -4.05 -2.66
CA VAL A 144 5.01 -2.77 -2.33
C VAL A 144 4.55 -1.69 -3.31
N LEU A 145 3.92 -0.65 -2.80
CA LEU A 145 3.67 0.58 -3.54
C LEU A 145 4.85 1.54 -3.27
N SER A 146 5.61 1.85 -4.30
CA SER A 146 6.86 2.60 -4.14
C SER A 146 7.09 3.62 -5.24
N ASN A 147 8.17 4.38 -5.10
CA ASN A 147 8.78 5.15 -6.17
C ASN A 147 9.78 4.24 -6.93
N ALA A 148 9.72 4.25 -8.25
CA ALA A 148 10.58 3.43 -9.12
C ALA A 148 12.08 3.74 -8.97
N GLN A 149 12.44 4.88 -8.38
CA GLN A 149 13.84 5.29 -8.14
C GLN A 149 14.41 4.74 -6.82
N ASP A 150 13.61 3.99 -6.04
CA ASP A 150 14.07 3.43 -4.77
C ASP A 150 14.94 2.18 -5.01
N ALA A 151 16.25 2.39 -5.06
CA ALA A 151 17.24 1.33 -5.28
C ALA A 151 17.27 0.30 -4.15
N ALA A 152 17.00 0.70 -2.91
CA ALA A 152 17.02 -0.21 -1.76
C ALA A 152 15.88 -1.24 -1.85
N LEU A 153 14.67 -0.81 -2.21
CA LEU A 153 13.55 -1.70 -2.45
C LEU A 153 13.79 -2.58 -3.68
N SER A 154 14.25 -2.00 -4.79
CA SER A 154 14.52 -2.77 -6.02
C SER A 154 15.52 -3.91 -5.81
N GLN A 155 16.52 -3.72 -4.95
CA GLN A 155 17.51 -4.75 -4.61
C GLN A 155 16.96 -5.81 -3.64
N LEU A 156 16.07 -5.40 -2.73
CA LEU A 156 15.51 -6.30 -1.73
C LEU A 156 14.42 -7.20 -2.29
N LEU A 157 13.56 -6.68 -3.18
CA LEU A 157 12.39 -7.41 -3.68
C LEU A 157 12.79 -8.66 -4.48
N ALA A 158 12.17 -9.78 -4.14
CA ALA A 158 12.34 -11.07 -4.84
C ALA A 158 11.30 -11.23 -5.96
N GLY A 159 11.50 -12.18 -6.88
CA GLY A 159 10.58 -12.40 -8.00
C GLY A 159 9.15 -12.83 -7.61
N THR A 160 8.94 -13.24 -6.37
CA THR A 160 7.62 -13.55 -5.80
C THR A 160 6.88 -12.33 -5.24
N ASP A 161 7.59 -11.23 -4.99
CA ASP A 161 7.03 -10.00 -4.46
C ASP A 161 6.43 -9.17 -5.61
N ILE A 162 5.42 -8.39 -5.32
CA ILE A 162 4.77 -7.55 -6.32
C ILE A 162 5.13 -6.10 -6.05
N ALA A 163 5.91 -5.51 -6.97
CA ALA A 163 6.22 -4.10 -6.95
C ALA A 163 5.24 -3.33 -7.83
N VAL A 164 4.57 -2.32 -7.25
CA VAL A 164 3.78 -1.31 -7.93
C VAL A 164 4.57 0.00 -7.81
N ALA A 165 5.53 0.18 -8.73
CA ALA A 165 6.53 1.23 -8.64
C ALA A 165 6.19 2.41 -9.55
N CYS A 166 5.85 3.56 -8.97
CA CYS A 166 5.51 4.78 -9.69
C CYS A 166 6.76 5.49 -10.22
N THR A 167 6.72 5.95 -11.47
CA THR A 167 7.82 6.72 -12.10
C THR A 167 7.81 8.20 -11.76
N ALA A 168 6.80 8.69 -11.05
CA ALA A 168 6.73 10.08 -10.61
C ALA A 168 7.92 10.46 -9.71
N THR A 169 8.53 11.61 -9.98
CA THR A 169 9.74 12.07 -9.27
C THR A 169 9.43 12.92 -8.04
N ARG A 170 8.28 13.61 -8.03
CA ARG A 170 7.85 14.46 -6.92
C ARG A 170 7.01 13.66 -5.93
N ARG A 171 7.42 13.66 -4.66
CA ARG A 171 6.74 12.92 -3.58
C ARG A 171 5.22 13.16 -3.52
N PRO A 172 4.68 14.40 -3.66
CA PRO A 172 3.23 14.60 -3.69
C PRO A 172 2.54 13.80 -4.81
N ARG A 173 3.15 13.74 -5.99
CA ARG A 173 2.63 12.97 -7.14
C ARG A 173 2.60 11.46 -6.84
N VAL A 174 3.65 10.95 -6.17
CA VAL A 174 3.69 9.55 -5.74
C VAL A 174 2.56 9.25 -4.75
N ILE A 175 2.32 10.12 -3.78
CA ILE A 175 1.25 9.97 -2.77
C ILE A 175 -0.13 9.98 -3.44
N GLU A 176 -0.35 10.87 -4.40
CA GLU A 176 -1.60 10.94 -5.18
C GLU A 176 -1.81 9.68 -6.01
N LEU A 177 -0.77 9.18 -6.69
CA LEU A 177 -0.82 7.91 -7.40
C LEU A 177 -1.14 6.75 -6.45
N HIS A 178 -0.46 6.65 -5.30
CA HIS A 178 -0.75 5.62 -4.30
C HIS A 178 -2.21 5.68 -3.82
N THR A 179 -2.77 6.87 -3.66
CA THR A 179 -4.19 7.05 -3.29
C THR A 179 -5.12 6.48 -4.36
N VAL A 180 -4.87 6.80 -5.63
CA VAL A 180 -5.63 6.25 -6.76
C VAL A 180 -5.47 4.73 -6.85
N ILE A 181 -4.26 4.22 -6.68
CA ILE A 181 -3.99 2.77 -6.68
C ILE A 181 -4.76 2.07 -5.55
N ILE A 182 -4.84 2.64 -4.35
CA ILE A 182 -5.64 2.09 -3.25
C ILE A 182 -7.11 1.92 -3.68
N HIS A 183 -7.71 2.94 -4.30
CA HIS A 183 -9.09 2.87 -4.78
C HIS A 183 -9.25 1.80 -5.85
N LEU A 184 -8.34 1.72 -6.82
CA LEU A 184 -8.34 0.69 -7.86
C LEU A 184 -8.19 -0.73 -7.27
N LEU A 185 -7.31 -0.92 -6.28
CA LEU A 185 -7.17 -2.21 -5.59
C LEU A 185 -8.48 -2.62 -4.91
N CYS A 186 -9.13 -1.69 -4.19
CA CYS A 186 -10.41 -1.96 -3.54
C CYS A 186 -11.50 -2.32 -4.57
N GLU A 187 -11.61 -1.57 -5.67
CA GLU A 187 -12.58 -1.84 -6.74
C GLU A 187 -12.33 -3.21 -7.39
N LEU A 188 -11.08 -3.54 -7.73
CA LEU A 188 -10.72 -4.83 -8.33
C LEU A 188 -10.98 -6.01 -7.39
N ILE A 189 -10.70 -5.83 -6.10
CA ILE A 189 -11.01 -6.82 -5.06
C ILE A 189 -12.51 -7.02 -4.94
N ASP A 190 -13.27 -5.94 -4.81
CA ASP A 190 -14.72 -5.98 -4.68
C ASP A 190 -15.38 -6.61 -5.92
N ARG A 191 -14.91 -6.26 -7.11
CA ARG A 191 -15.36 -6.87 -8.36
C ARG A 191 -15.07 -8.36 -8.43
N SER A 192 -13.90 -8.79 -7.97
CA SER A 192 -13.48 -10.19 -8.00
C SER A 192 -14.27 -11.05 -7.01
N LEU A 193 -14.54 -10.52 -5.81
CA LEU A 193 -15.21 -11.26 -4.74
C LEU A 193 -16.75 -11.21 -4.83
N PHE A 194 -17.30 -10.11 -5.34
CA PHE A 194 -18.76 -9.83 -5.26
C PHE A 194 -19.39 -9.51 -6.64
N GLY A 195 -18.62 -9.60 -7.72
CA GLY A 195 -19.10 -9.30 -9.08
C GLY A 195 -19.14 -7.80 -9.40
N ASN A 196 -19.55 -7.44 -10.62
CA ASN A 196 -19.63 -6.05 -11.05
C ASN A 196 -20.68 -5.30 -10.21
N TYR A 197 -20.32 -4.11 -9.76
CA TYR A 197 -21.23 -3.18 -9.10
C TYR A 197 -21.91 -2.32 -10.19
N ASN A 198 -23.18 -2.55 -10.40
CA ASN A 198 -24.02 -1.67 -11.20
C ASN A 198 -24.63 -0.67 -10.22
N GLY A 199 -23.87 0.31 -9.79
CA GLY A 199 -24.39 1.40 -8.98
C GLY A 199 -25.48 2.16 -9.74
N ASN A 200 -26.64 2.26 -9.13
CA ASN A 200 -27.72 3.15 -9.58
C ASN A 200 -27.35 4.60 -9.29
#